data_767b10cf4df1a50564392b02286e5ad8
#
_entry.id   767b10cf4df1a50564392b02286e5ad8
#
_cell.length_a   1.000
_cell.length_b   1.000
_cell.length_c   1.000
_cell.angle_alpha   90.00
_cell.angle_beta   90.00
_cell.angle_gamma   90.00
#
_symmetry.space_group_name_H-M   'P 1'
#
loop_
_entity.id
_entity.type
_entity.pdbx_description
1 polymer ?
#
loop_
_entity_poly.entity_id
_entity_poly.type
_entity_poly.pdbx_seq_one_letter_code
_entity_poly.pdbx_strand_id
1 'polypeptide(L)'
;MAHFFATLMAFITALMSVINGGALADEIKAKGDISGFAQTVNVQKVLPDLTADENGDFTVLQFTDTHMTTGITFADLNVLGKMEKLTEKHDPDLVVILGDMIDDGNDGDFNKAYVLRCVAEIFEEQEQYWSYVPGNNDGINYGTSADVVAYLSQYEHCLVSDEPEISGGCQYSIDITDSSELTHSLIFLDTMDYDNDDPDHTYGYVHEDQVNWCKQEITNKKSENEDVTVSVFLHENTPDFFRAARKGEPYKFGYSTLGIRMEKYNIPKNQPLDDVFNESGCVGLLSMGHNHPLAAQCSFYNNTYYHVTPQAKVSSSLVTIHTREDNIRDMYDFQSVFC
;
A
#
# COMPACT_ATOMS: atom_id res chain seq x y z
N MET A 1 -11.48 -13.28 16.99
CA MET A 1 -10.35 -13.96 17.67
C MET A 1 -9.08 -13.13 17.60
N ALA A 2 -8.72 -12.53 16.46
CA ALA A 2 -7.54 -11.66 16.35
C ALA A 2 -7.51 -10.55 17.40
N HIS A 3 -8.64 -9.88 17.61
CA HIS A 3 -8.77 -8.82 18.62
C HIS A 3 -8.52 -9.30 20.06
N PHE A 4 -8.93 -10.52 20.39
CA PHE A 4 -8.66 -11.13 21.71
C PHE A 4 -7.19 -11.48 21.87
N PHE A 5 -6.56 -12.05 20.86
CA PHE A 5 -5.13 -12.38 20.88
C PHE A 5 -4.26 -11.11 20.92
N ALA A 6 -4.59 -10.09 20.12
CA ALA A 6 -3.88 -8.80 20.15
C ALA A 6 -3.98 -8.15 21.53
N THR A 7 -5.17 -8.12 22.16
CA THR A 7 -5.38 -7.59 23.50
C THR A 7 -4.62 -8.38 24.56
N LEU A 8 -4.62 -9.71 24.47
CA LEU A 8 -3.91 -10.58 25.39
C LEU A 8 -2.40 -10.40 25.26
N MET A 9 -1.88 -10.27 24.05
CA MET A 9 -0.46 -10.07 23.81
C MET A 9 0.00 -8.67 24.19
N ALA A 10 -0.78 -7.62 23.92
CA ALA A 10 -0.48 -6.28 24.43
C ALA A 10 -0.41 -6.23 25.95
N PHE A 11 -1.32 -6.95 26.64
CA PHE A 11 -1.28 -7.09 28.11
C PHE A 11 -0.05 -7.87 28.59
N ILE A 12 0.29 -8.97 27.90
CA ILE A 12 1.48 -9.77 28.19
C ILE A 12 2.74 -8.96 27.95
N THR A 13 2.85 -8.22 26.84
CA THR A 13 4.01 -7.37 26.51
C THR A 13 4.18 -6.25 27.55
N ALA A 14 3.08 -5.57 27.92
CA ALA A 14 3.09 -4.55 28.95
C ALA A 14 3.48 -5.13 30.33
N LEU A 15 3.00 -6.31 30.69
CA LEU A 15 3.36 -7.00 31.92
C LEU A 15 4.82 -7.44 31.92
N MET A 16 5.33 -7.88 30.78
CA MET A 16 6.71 -8.34 30.62
C MET A 16 7.72 -7.19 30.60
N SER A 17 7.36 -6.02 30.08
CA SER A 17 8.19 -4.82 30.16
C SER A 17 8.43 -4.38 31.61
N VAL A 18 7.51 -4.74 32.50
CA VAL A 18 7.59 -4.43 33.94
C VAL A 18 8.40 -5.49 34.74
N ILE A 19 8.44 -6.73 34.26
CA ILE A 19 8.92 -7.88 35.06
C ILE A 19 10.37 -8.29 34.76
N ASN A 20 10.86 -8.15 33.50
CA ASN A 20 12.20 -8.65 33.16
C ASN A 20 12.85 -7.88 31.99
N GLY A 21 13.69 -6.93 32.28
CA GLY A 21 14.69 -6.46 31.32
C GLY A 21 15.77 -7.54 31.13
N GLY A 22 15.91 -8.10 29.95
CA GLY A 22 17.03 -8.96 29.61
C GLY A 22 16.68 -10.12 28.67
N ALA A 23 16.86 -11.34 29.12
CA ALA A 23 16.83 -12.55 28.28
C ALA A 23 15.50 -12.79 27.53
N LEU A 24 14.36 -12.43 28.13
CA LEU A 24 13.05 -12.61 27.48
C LEU A 24 12.75 -11.53 26.44
N ALA A 25 13.18 -10.30 26.71
CA ALA A 25 13.12 -9.22 25.72
C ALA A 25 14.00 -9.57 24.49
N ASP A 26 15.18 -10.11 24.72
CA ASP A 26 16.09 -10.56 23.66
C ASP A 26 15.49 -11.74 22.86
N GLU A 27 14.78 -12.67 23.52
CA GLU A 27 14.11 -13.78 22.83
C GLU A 27 12.91 -13.30 21.98
N ILE A 28 12.11 -12.38 22.51
CA ILE A 28 10.98 -11.78 21.76
C ILE A 28 11.52 -10.98 20.56
N LYS A 29 12.59 -10.23 20.77
CA LYS A 29 13.29 -9.49 19.74
C LYS A 29 13.81 -10.40 18.62
N ALA A 30 14.49 -11.51 18.99
CA ALA A 30 15.00 -12.48 18.03
C ALA A 30 13.89 -13.17 17.23
N LYS A 31 12.70 -13.38 17.81
CA LYS A 31 11.54 -13.95 17.10
C LYS A 31 10.76 -12.92 16.28
N GLY A 32 10.90 -11.65 16.58
CA GLY A 32 10.26 -10.56 15.84
C GLY A 32 11.10 -10.00 14.72
N ASP A 33 12.38 -10.37 14.65
CA ASP A 33 13.30 -9.98 13.60
C ASP A 33 13.03 -10.80 12.34
N ILE A 34 12.75 -10.13 11.24
CA ILE A 34 12.54 -10.74 9.93
C ILE A 34 13.70 -10.48 8.95
N SER A 35 14.82 -9.96 9.44
CA SER A 35 15.99 -9.66 8.61
C SER A 35 16.48 -10.89 7.84
N GLY A 36 16.66 -10.75 6.54
CA GLY A 36 17.06 -11.84 5.64
C GLY A 36 15.95 -12.82 5.28
N PHE A 37 14.70 -12.53 5.64
CA PHE A 37 13.57 -13.41 5.35
C PHE A 37 13.35 -13.57 3.84
N ALA A 38 13.53 -12.49 3.06
CA ALA A 38 13.46 -12.50 1.60
C ALA A 38 14.44 -13.49 0.94
N GLN A 39 15.56 -13.82 1.60
CA GLN A 39 16.52 -14.81 1.10
C GLN A 39 16.05 -16.26 1.28
N THR A 40 15.01 -16.48 2.06
CA THR A 40 14.51 -17.83 2.43
C THR A 40 13.19 -18.19 1.77
N VAL A 41 12.48 -17.21 1.21
CA VAL A 41 11.15 -17.38 0.62
C VAL A 41 11.19 -16.95 -0.85
N ASN A 42 10.61 -17.75 -1.73
CA ASN A 42 10.35 -17.31 -3.09
C ASN A 42 9.07 -16.45 -3.09
N VAL A 43 9.24 -15.16 -3.33
CA VAL A 43 8.14 -14.19 -3.35
C VAL A 43 7.47 -14.09 -4.71
N GLN A 44 8.17 -14.53 -5.78
CA GLN A 44 7.59 -14.53 -7.13
C GLN A 44 6.43 -15.54 -7.19
N LYS A 45 5.22 -15.01 -7.32
CA LYS A 45 3.98 -15.79 -7.37
C LYS A 45 3.22 -15.50 -8.66
N VAL A 46 2.52 -16.51 -9.14
CA VAL A 46 1.43 -16.29 -10.10
C VAL A 46 0.21 -15.87 -9.29
N LEU A 47 -0.17 -14.61 -9.42
CA LEU A 47 -1.35 -14.06 -8.75
C LEU A 47 -2.62 -14.43 -9.52
N PRO A 48 -3.77 -14.59 -8.85
CA PRO A 48 -5.04 -14.81 -9.51
C PRO A 48 -5.50 -13.54 -10.23
N ASP A 49 -6.19 -13.71 -11.35
CA ASP A 49 -7.01 -12.64 -11.89
C ASP A 49 -8.21 -12.44 -10.96
N LEU A 50 -8.56 -11.17 -10.72
CA LEU A 50 -9.76 -10.82 -10.00
C LEU A 50 -10.88 -10.49 -11.01
N THR A 51 -12.13 -10.54 -10.56
CA THR A 51 -13.27 -10.37 -11.46
C THR A 51 -14.19 -9.27 -10.94
N ALA A 52 -14.55 -8.32 -11.82
CA ALA A 52 -15.56 -7.32 -11.52
C ALA A 52 -16.93 -7.98 -11.32
N ASP A 53 -17.82 -7.33 -10.59
CA ASP A 53 -19.17 -7.81 -10.31
C ASP A 53 -20.07 -7.83 -11.58
N GLU A 54 -21.33 -8.22 -11.41
CA GLU A 54 -22.31 -8.28 -12.52
C GLU A 54 -22.59 -6.92 -13.19
N ASN A 55 -22.29 -5.81 -12.51
CA ASN A 55 -22.42 -4.44 -13.03
C ASN A 55 -21.14 -3.96 -13.72
N GLY A 56 -20.03 -4.66 -13.56
CA GLY A 56 -18.70 -4.26 -13.98
C GLY A 56 -17.99 -3.39 -12.94
N ASP A 57 -18.39 -3.47 -11.68
CA ASP A 57 -17.80 -2.72 -10.58
C ASP A 57 -16.77 -3.58 -9.85
N PHE A 58 -15.65 -2.96 -9.47
CA PHE A 58 -14.62 -3.56 -8.63
C PHE A 58 -14.23 -2.59 -7.52
N THR A 59 -14.29 -3.04 -6.29
CA THR A 59 -14.11 -2.19 -5.10
C THR A 59 -12.78 -2.44 -4.40
N VAL A 60 -12.05 -1.35 -4.12
CA VAL A 60 -10.76 -1.37 -3.43
C VAL A 60 -10.83 -0.55 -2.14
N LEU A 61 -10.76 -1.21 -1.00
CA LEU A 61 -10.65 -0.55 0.30
C LEU A 61 -9.16 -0.31 0.62
N GLN A 62 -8.80 0.95 0.86
CA GLN A 62 -7.40 1.35 1.02
C GLN A 62 -7.12 1.82 2.45
N PHE A 63 -6.05 1.28 3.01
CA PHE A 63 -5.45 1.72 4.27
C PHE A 63 -4.02 2.20 4.02
N THR A 64 -3.54 3.13 4.82
CA THR A 64 -2.14 3.62 4.77
C THR A 64 -1.73 4.22 6.10
N ASP A 65 -0.42 4.35 6.33
CA ASP A 65 0.15 5.13 7.42
C ASP A 65 -0.45 4.73 8.79
N THR A 66 -0.54 3.43 9.05
CA THR A 66 -1.03 2.93 10.32
C THR A 66 -0.04 3.22 11.45
N HIS A 67 1.26 3.29 11.13
CA HIS A 67 2.34 3.57 12.09
C HIS A 67 2.12 2.86 13.43
N MET A 68 1.93 1.55 13.36
CA MET A 68 1.76 0.74 14.55
C MET A 68 3.09 0.50 15.22
N THR A 69 3.08 0.56 16.54
CA THR A 69 4.26 0.25 17.33
C THR A 69 4.40 -1.25 17.52
N THR A 70 5.61 -1.75 17.57
CA THR A 70 5.87 -3.19 17.74
C THR A 70 5.47 -3.72 19.13
N GLY A 71 5.19 -2.83 20.09
CA GLY A 71 4.59 -3.18 21.37
C GLY A 71 3.07 -3.29 21.37
N ILE A 72 2.42 -2.93 20.29
CA ILE A 72 0.98 -2.82 20.10
C ILE A 72 0.28 -2.14 21.29
N THR A 73 0.05 -0.86 21.14
CA THR A 73 -0.63 -0.02 22.12
C THR A 73 -2.15 -0.10 21.99
N PHE A 74 -2.88 0.53 22.93
CA PHE A 74 -4.34 0.69 22.79
C PHE A 74 -4.73 1.48 21.53
N ALA A 75 -3.86 2.42 21.08
CA ALA A 75 -4.10 3.15 19.84
C ALA A 75 -4.00 2.20 18.63
N ASP A 76 -3.00 1.32 18.62
CA ASP A 76 -2.81 0.33 17.55
C ASP A 76 -3.97 -0.67 17.52
N LEU A 77 -4.43 -1.16 18.69
CA LEU A 77 -5.62 -2.01 18.78
C LEU A 77 -6.87 -1.33 18.21
N ASN A 78 -7.00 -0.02 18.40
CA ASN A 78 -8.11 0.73 17.81
C ASN A 78 -7.98 0.83 16.28
N VAL A 79 -6.77 0.96 15.74
CA VAL A 79 -6.52 0.94 14.29
C VAL A 79 -6.88 -0.43 13.71
N LEU A 80 -6.36 -1.51 14.30
CA LEU A 80 -6.68 -2.89 13.88
C LEU A 80 -8.20 -3.15 13.89
N GLY A 81 -8.89 -2.75 14.98
CA GLY A 81 -10.36 -2.89 15.05
C GLY A 81 -11.15 -2.01 14.08
N LYS A 82 -10.57 -0.91 13.58
CA LYS A 82 -11.17 -0.13 12.49
C LYS A 82 -10.97 -0.83 11.15
N MET A 83 -9.76 -1.35 10.88
CA MET A 83 -9.49 -2.11 9.66
C MET A 83 -10.44 -3.30 9.54
N GLU A 84 -10.56 -4.11 10.61
CA GLU A 84 -11.48 -5.25 10.68
C GLU A 84 -12.93 -4.84 10.35
N LYS A 85 -13.46 -3.84 11.06
CA LYS A 85 -14.84 -3.39 10.87
C LYS A 85 -15.12 -2.74 9.52
N LEU A 86 -14.17 -2.01 8.97
CA LEU A 86 -14.37 -1.39 7.66
C LEU A 86 -14.35 -2.45 6.56
N THR A 87 -13.47 -3.45 6.66
CA THR A 87 -13.43 -4.59 5.74
C THR A 87 -14.76 -5.37 5.82
N GLU A 88 -15.20 -5.77 7.02
CA GLU A 88 -16.48 -6.47 7.22
C GLU A 88 -17.69 -5.66 6.71
N LYS A 89 -17.70 -4.34 6.94
CA LYS A 89 -18.81 -3.47 6.56
C LYS A 89 -18.93 -3.23 5.06
N HIS A 90 -17.80 -3.09 4.38
CA HIS A 90 -17.79 -2.71 2.98
C HIS A 90 -17.61 -3.89 2.04
N ASP A 91 -17.17 -5.05 2.55
CA ASP A 91 -16.98 -6.30 1.79
C ASP A 91 -16.31 -6.04 0.43
N PRO A 92 -15.10 -5.43 0.41
CA PRO A 92 -14.47 -5.01 -0.82
C PRO A 92 -13.90 -6.20 -1.59
N ASP A 93 -13.78 -6.10 -2.90
CA ASP A 93 -13.16 -7.13 -3.74
C ASP A 93 -11.66 -7.26 -3.44
N LEU A 94 -11.02 -6.15 -3.05
CA LEU A 94 -9.60 -6.12 -2.65
C LEU A 94 -9.37 -5.10 -1.53
N VAL A 95 -8.56 -5.46 -0.55
CA VAL A 95 -7.96 -4.51 0.39
C VAL A 95 -6.55 -4.18 -0.05
N VAL A 96 -6.17 -2.89 -0.06
CA VAL A 96 -4.80 -2.46 -0.36
C VAL A 96 -4.23 -1.66 0.81
N ILE A 97 -3.04 -2.04 1.27
CA ILE A 97 -2.28 -1.29 2.26
C ILE A 97 -1.16 -0.54 1.54
N LEU A 98 -1.20 0.78 1.60
CA LEU A 98 -0.30 1.69 0.90
C LEU A 98 0.89 2.13 1.78
N GLY A 99 1.51 1.18 2.46
CA GLY A 99 2.75 1.39 3.22
C GLY A 99 2.59 2.07 4.58
N ASP A 100 3.73 2.24 5.23
CA ASP A 100 3.89 2.78 6.58
C ASP A 100 2.98 2.08 7.61
N MET A 101 3.01 0.74 7.54
CA MET A 101 2.27 -0.10 8.46
C MET A 101 2.87 -0.07 9.85
N ILE A 102 4.20 0.03 9.92
CA ILE A 102 5.00 0.01 11.15
C ILE A 102 5.61 1.39 11.36
N ASP A 103 5.69 1.85 12.61
CA ASP A 103 6.40 3.08 12.98
C ASP A 103 7.92 2.87 12.86
N ASP A 104 8.68 3.91 12.50
CA ASP A 104 10.13 3.88 12.28
C ASP A 104 10.99 3.59 13.53
N GLY A 105 10.35 3.36 14.66
CA GLY A 105 10.96 2.70 15.79
C GLY A 105 11.89 3.49 16.65
N ASN A 106 11.51 4.65 17.03
CA ASN A 106 12.21 5.37 18.09
C ASN A 106 12.24 4.61 19.44
N ASP A 107 11.48 3.54 19.62
CA ASP A 107 11.26 2.86 20.89
C ASP A 107 11.64 1.36 20.93
N GLY A 108 12.52 0.92 20.04
CA GLY A 108 13.03 -0.46 20.09
C GLY A 108 12.09 -1.48 19.50
N ASP A 109 11.83 -1.35 18.23
CA ASP A 109 11.04 -2.25 17.39
C ASP A 109 11.62 -3.65 17.38
N PHE A 110 11.19 -4.43 18.34
CA PHE A 110 11.71 -5.77 18.53
C PHE A 110 10.73 -6.86 18.13
N ASN A 111 9.60 -6.51 17.52
CA ASN A 111 8.63 -7.52 17.11
C ASN A 111 7.83 -7.12 15.86
N LYS A 112 8.54 -6.82 14.77
CA LYS A 112 7.96 -6.50 13.47
C LYS A 112 7.03 -7.61 12.98
N ALA A 113 7.46 -8.87 13.04
CA ALA A 113 6.66 -10.03 12.65
C ALA A 113 5.31 -10.09 13.38
N TYR A 114 5.23 -9.63 14.62
CA TYR A 114 3.99 -9.66 15.38
C TYR A 114 2.97 -8.62 14.85
N VAL A 115 3.42 -7.41 14.52
CA VAL A 115 2.56 -6.38 13.93
C VAL A 115 2.04 -6.84 12.57
N LEU A 116 2.93 -7.32 11.70
CA LEU A 116 2.58 -7.84 10.38
C LEU A 116 1.56 -8.96 10.47
N ARG A 117 1.74 -9.88 11.43
CA ARG A 117 0.79 -10.96 11.69
C ARG A 117 -0.58 -10.44 12.14
N CYS A 118 -0.62 -9.48 13.07
CA CYS A 118 -1.88 -8.92 13.55
C CYS A 118 -2.69 -8.27 12.41
N VAL A 119 -2.02 -7.63 11.46
CA VAL A 119 -2.68 -7.05 10.29
C VAL A 119 -3.14 -8.15 9.34
N ALA A 120 -2.28 -9.11 9.02
CA ALA A 120 -2.62 -10.21 8.11
C ALA A 120 -3.81 -11.03 8.63
N GLU A 121 -3.83 -11.38 9.93
CA GLU A 121 -4.91 -12.16 10.54
C GLU A 121 -6.30 -11.51 10.40
N ILE A 122 -6.38 -10.16 10.29
CA ILE A 122 -7.65 -9.47 10.04
C ILE A 122 -8.26 -9.91 8.70
N PHE A 123 -7.45 -9.95 7.66
CA PHE A 123 -7.92 -10.27 6.32
C PHE A 123 -8.04 -11.77 6.09
N GLU A 124 -7.10 -12.56 6.63
CA GLU A 124 -7.13 -14.02 6.53
C GLU A 124 -8.35 -14.63 7.27
N GLU A 125 -8.73 -14.10 8.44
CA GLU A 125 -9.92 -14.56 9.16
C GLU A 125 -11.25 -14.24 8.43
N GLN A 126 -11.24 -13.28 7.52
CA GLN A 126 -12.37 -12.89 6.68
C GLN A 126 -12.31 -13.51 5.27
N GLU A 127 -11.29 -14.32 4.97
CA GLU A 127 -11.01 -14.86 3.61
C GLU A 127 -10.95 -13.73 2.56
N GLN A 128 -10.49 -12.53 2.97
CA GLN A 128 -10.44 -11.32 2.18
C GLN A 128 -9.14 -11.23 1.39
N TYR A 129 -9.21 -11.10 0.08
CA TYR A 129 -8.02 -10.76 -0.72
C TYR A 129 -7.48 -9.40 -0.33
N TRP A 130 -6.18 -9.34 -0.11
CA TRP A 130 -5.49 -8.12 0.24
C TRP A 130 -4.09 -8.04 -0.36
N SER A 131 -3.60 -6.82 -0.52
CA SER A 131 -2.34 -6.50 -1.18
C SER A 131 -1.61 -5.40 -0.42
N TYR A 132 -0.32 -5.21 -0.69
CA TYR A 132 0.52 -4.31 0.08
C TYR A 132 1.63 -3.72 -0.80
N VAL A 133 1.95 -2.47 -0.58
CA VAL A 133 3.20 -1.83 -1.02
C VAL A 133 3.94 -1.28 0.19
N PRO A 134 5.29 -1.36 0.24
CA PRO A 134 6.07 -0.80 1.33
C PRO A 134 5.99 0.72 1.39
N GLY A 135 6.02 1.26 2.61
CA GLY A 135 6.29 2.67 2.88
C GLY A 135 7.73 2.88 3.34
N ASN A 136 8.12 4.14 3.51
CA ASN A 136 9.49 4.48 3.90
C ASN A 136 9.85 4.04 5.33
N ASN A 137 8.89 3.73 6.19
CA ASN A 137 9.16 3.24 7.54
C ASN A 137 9.17 1.70 7.64
N ASP A 138 8.61 0.98 6.69
CA ASP A 138 8.44 -0.47 6.81
C ASP A 138 9.76 -1.25 6.70
N GLY A 139 10.72 -0.75 5.91
CA GLY A 139 12.04 -1.35 5.71
C GLY A 139 13.10 -0.96 6.73
N ILE A 140 12.77 -0.15 7.73
CA ILE A 140 13.72 0.29 8.76
C ILE A 140 13.78 -0.74 9.89
N ASN A 141 14.99 -1.00 10.42
CA ASN A 141 15.25 -1.93 11.51
C ASN A 141 14.66 -3.34 11.28
N TYR A 142 15.31 -4.38 11.76
CA TYR A 142 14.83 -5.78 11.79
C TYR A 142 14.22 -6.33 10.49
N GLY A 143 14.69 -5.86 9.33
CA GLY A 143 14.29 -6.33 8.00
C GLY A 143 14.10 -5.19 7.00
N THR A 144 14.31 -5.50 5.74
CA THR A 144 14.10 -4.60 4.60
C THR A 144 12.64 -4.63 4.13
N SER A 145 12.25 -3.72 3.24
CA SER A 145 10.95 -3.78 2.55
C SER A 145 10.72 -5.14 1.89
N ALA A 146 11.76 -5.70 1.25
CA ALA A 146 11.69 -7.04 0.66
C ALA A 146 11.45 -8.15 1.72
N ASP A 147 12.01 -8.02 2.92
CA ASP A 147 11.75 -8.97 4.02
C ASP A 147 10.31 -8.89 4.51
N VAL A 148 9.72 -7.69 4.56
CA VAL A 148 8.30 -7.49 4.89
C VAL A 148 7.42 -8.15 3.84
N VAL A 149 7.66 -7.87 2.56
CA VAL A 149 6.90 -8.47 1.46
C VAL A 149 7.01 -10.00 1.47
N ALA A 150 8.22 -10.54 1.66
CA ALA A 150 8.45 -11.98 1.78
C ALA A 150 7.70 -12.59 2.97
N TYR A 151 7.68 -11.91 4.11
CA TYR A 151 6.91 -12.35 5.27
C TYR A 151 5.40 -12.38 4.99
N LEU A 152 4.86 -11.33 4.39
CA LEU A 152 3.44 -11.23 4.07
C LEU A 152 3.03 -12.19 2.96
N SER A 153 3.93 -12.51 2.03
CA SER A 153 3.65 -13.42 0.92
C SER A 153 3.28 -14.85 1.34
N GLN A 154 3.52 -15.22 2.59
CA GLN A 154 3.17 -16.55 3.11
C GLN A 154 1.69 -16.71 3.46
N TYR A 155 0.95 -15.62 3.55
CA TYR A 155 -0.48 -15.66 3.83
C TYR A 155 -1.26 -16.00 2.57
N GLU A 156 -2.34 -16.76 2.73
CA GLU A 156 -3.09 -17.37 1.63
C GLU A 156 -3.79 -16.30 0.77
N HIS A 157 -4.44 -15.33 1.43
CA HIS A 157 -5.20 -14.27 0.76
C HIS A 157 -4.37 -13.02 0.46
N CYS A 158 -3.08 -13.02 0.84
CA CYS A 158 -2.16 -11.93 0.54
C CYS A 158 -1.64 -12.00 -0.90
N LEU A 159 -2.07 -11.07 -1.74
CA LEU A 159 -1.73 -11.00 -3.15
C LEU A 159 -0.50 -10.10 -3.37
N VAL A 160 0.60 -10.40 -2.68
CA VAL A 160 1.88 -9.72 -2.92
C VAL A 160 2.81 -10.61 -3.73
N SER A 161 3.59 -10.00 -4.59
CA SER A 161 4.66 -10.64 -5.34
C SER A 161 5.83 -9.68 -5.51
N ASP A 162 6.94 -10.18 -6.03
CA ASP A 162 8.12 -9.40 -6.33
C ASP A 162 8.86 -9.97 -7.53
N GLU A 163 9.55 -9.10 -8.26
CA GLU A 163 10.48 -9.44 -9.33
C GLU A 163 11.92 -9.29 -8.79
N PRO A 164 12.57 -10.36 -8.33
CA PRO A 164 13.83 -10.27 -7.57
C PRO A 164 15.01 -9.62 -8.32
N GLU A 165 14.93 -9.51 -9.65
CA GLU A 165 15.94 -8.87 -10.49
C GLU A 165 15.75 -7.35 -10.61
N ILE A 166 14.66 -6.82 -10.04
CA ILE A 166 14.30 -5.40 -10.07
C ILE A 166 14.57 -4.79 -8.70
N SER A 167 14.99 -3.53 -8.65
CA SER A 167 15.19 -2.80 -7.39
C SER A 167 13.92 -2.71 -6.56
N GLY A 168 14.05 -2.63 -5.24
CA GLY A 168 12.94 -2.65 -4.29
C GLY A 168 12.54 -4.06 -3.89
N GLY A 169 11.40 -4.20 -3.24
CA GLY A 169 10.91 -5.48 -2.73
C GLY A 169 9.46 -5.78 -3.12
N CYS A 170 8.90 -5.02 -4.06
CA CYS A 170 7.48 -5.09 -4.38
C CYS A 170 7.19 -4.54 -5.78
N GLN A 171 7.29 -5.38 -6.80
CA GLN A 171 6.90 -5.05 -8.17
C GLN A 171 6.03 -6.16 -8.73
N TYR A 172 4.73 -5.91 -8.89
CA TYR A 172 3.78 -6.88 -9.45
C TYR A 172 2.53 -6.20 -9.98
N SER A 173 1.73 -6.97 -10.73
CA SER A 173 0.41 -6.56 -11.17
C SER A 173 -0.65 -7.60 -10.81
N ILE A 174 -1.90 -7.14 -10.66
CA ILE A 174 -3.10 -7.96 -10.50
C ILE A 174 -4.08 -7.50 -11.57
N ASP A 175 -4.58 -8.45 -12.35
CA ASP A 175 -5.51 -8.17 -13.41
C ASP A 175 -6.96 -8.27 -12.94
N ILE A 176 -7.81 -7.39 -13.46
CA ILE A 176 -9.26 -7.42 -13.27
C ILE A 176 -9.89 -7.75 -14.60
N THR A 177 -10.69 -8.81 -14.60
CA THR A 177 -11.46 -9.25 -15.75
C THR A 177 -12.93 -8.91 -15.59
N ASP A 178 -13.58 -8.56 -16.69
CA ASP A 178 -15.04 -8.55 -16.82
C ASP A 178 -15.43 -9.53 -17.92
N SER A 179 -16.32 -10.45 -17.61
CA SER A 179 -16.76 -11.48 -18.56
C SER A 179 -15.60 -12.28 -19.19
N SER A 180 -14.52 -12.50 -18.45
CA SER A 180 -13.28 -13.17 -18.84
C SER A 180 -12.38 -12.38 -19.81
N GLU A 181 -12.65 -11.10 -20.03
CA GLU A 181 -11.76 -10.20 -20.76
C GLU A 181 -11.00 -9.31 -19.77
N LEU A 182 -9.70 -9.10 -19.99
CA LEU A 182 -8.91 -8.14 -19.25
C LEU A 182 -9.44 -6.73 -19.49
N THR A 183 -9.92 -6.06 -18.48
CA THR A 183 -10.46 -4.69 -18.57
C THR A 183 -9.63 -3.68 -17.81
N HIS A 184 -9.03 -4.11 -16.70
CA HIS A 184 -8.27 -3.24 -15.84
C HIS A 184 -7.08 -3.98 -15.22
N SER A 185 -5.99 -3.27 -14.92
CA SER A 185 -4.84 -3.84 -14.22
C SER A 185 -4.40 -2.95 -13.08
N LEU A 186 -4.10 -3.56 -11.93
CA LEU A 186 -3.57 -2.91 -10.75
C LEU A 186 -2.06 -3.14 -10.71
N ILE A 187 -1.26 -2.09 -10.76
CA ILE A 187 0.20 -2.15 -10.67
C ILE A 187 0.64 -1.66 -9.29
N PHE A 188 1.50 -2.42 -8.65
CA PHE A 188 2.05 -2.15 -7.32
C PHE A 188 3.55 -1.93 -7.43
N LEU A 189 4.04 -0.81 -6.85
CA LEU A 189 5.46 -0.40 -6.93
C LEU A 189 5.99 0.01 -5.56
N ASP A 190 7.15 -0.53 -5.20
CA ASP A 190 7.93 -0.06 -4.07
C ASP A 190 8.62 1.27 -4.43
N THR A 191 8.40 2.30 -3.63
CA THR A 191 9.03 3.62 -3.79
C THR A 191 10.31 3.77 -2.97
N MET A 192 10.78 2.66 -2.38
CA MET A 192 11.97 2.58 -1.53
C MET A 192 11.82 3.31 -0.19
N ASP A 193 12.75 3.08 0.72
CA ASP A 193 12.72 3.66 2.09
C ASP A 193 13.32 5.07 2.10
N TYR A 194 14.65 5.13 2.07
CA TYR A 194 15.44 6.35 2.06
C TYR A 194 16.57 6.27 1.05
N ASP A 195 16.93 7.41 0.46
CA ASP A 195 18.12 7.53 -0.36
C ASP A 195 19.36 7.64 0.55
N ASN A 196 19.99 6.50 0.81
CA ASN A 196 21.17 6.44 1.67
C ASN A 196 22.41 7.10 1.05
N ASP A 197 22.41 7.36 -0.24
CA ASP A 197 23.48 8.06 -0.96
C ASP A 197 23.30 9.59 -0.88
N ASP A 198 22.15 10.07 -0.44
CA ASP A 198 21.88 11.48 -0.24
C ASP A 198 22.31 11.94 1.17
N PRO A 199 23.25 12.91 1.29
CA PRO A 199 23.69 13.43 2.57
C PRO A 199 22.58 14.11 3.38
N ASP A 200 21.47 14.50 2.76
CA ASP A 200 20.32 15.10 3.41
C ASP A 200 19.31 14.04 3.86
N HIS A 201 19.58 12.74 3.64
CA HIS A 201 18.71 11.61 3.95
C HIS A 201 17.26 11.86 3.49
N THR A 202 17.11 12.14 2.21
CA THR A 202 15.78 12.29 1.59
C THR A 202 15.14 10.91 1.40
N TYR A 203 13.83 10.91 1.21
CA TYR A 203 13.08 9.67 0.92
C TYR A 203 13.57 9.01 -0.36
N GLY A 204 13.30 7.72 -0.50
CA GLY A 204 13.62 6.93 -1.68
C GLY A 204 12.91 7.41 -2.94
N TYR A 205 13.16 6.74 -4.02
CA TYR A 205 12.52 7.02 -5.31
C TYR A 205 12.55 5.76 -6.19
N VAL A 206 11.67 5.71 -7.16
CA VAL A 206 11.59 4.60 -8.12
C VAL A 206 12.80 4.61 -9.03
N HIS A 207 13.53 3.49 -9.07
CA HIS A 207 14.75 3.35 -9.86
C HIS A 207 14.45 3.09 -11.34
N GLU A 208 15.46 3.25 -12.20
CA GLU A 208 15.31 3.11 -13.67
C GLU A 208 14.82 1.72 -14.09
N ASP A 209 15.26 0.66 -13.42
CA ASP A 209 14.82 -0.71 -13.67
C ASP A 209 13.35 -0.92 -13.34
N GLN A 210 12.86 -0.34 -12.24
CA GLN A 210 11.45 -0.34 -11.87
C GLN A 210 10.58 0.44 -12.89
N VAL A 211 11.07 1.60 -13.35
CA VAL A 211 10.41 2.40 -14.40
C VAL A 211 10.31 1.60 -15.70
N ASN A 212 11.39 0.92 -16.09
CA ASN A 212 11.43 0.08 -17.29
C ASN A 212 10.49 -1.13 -17.16
N TRP A 213 10.46 -1.76 -15.98
CA TRP A 213 9.53 -2.84 -15.69
C TRP A 213 8.08 -2.36 -15.81
N CYS A 214 7.73 -1.24 -15.19
CA CYS A 214 6.39 -0.68 -15.24
C CYS A 214 5.97 -0.35 -16.69
N LYS A 215 6.86 0.25 -17.47
CA LYS A 215 6.63 0.52 -18.90
C LYS A 215 6.37 -0.77 -19.69
N GLN A 216 7.15 -1.82 -19.44
CA GLN A 216 6.99 -3.11 -20.09
C GLN A 216 5.66 -3.75 -19.69
N GLU A 217 5.31 -3.70 -18.40
CA GLU A 217 4.08 -4.28 -17.89
C GLU A 217 2.84 -3.61 -18.51
N ILE A 218 2.79 -2.29 -18.54
CA ILE A 218 1.73 -1.54 -19.22
C ILE A 218 1.66 -1.91 -20.71
N THR A 219 2.81 -2.07 -21.37
CA THR A 219 2.86 -2.47 -22.78
C THR A 219 2.30 -3.87 -22.99
N ASN A 220 2.60 -4.81 -22.09
CA ASN A 220 2.08 -6.17 -22.13
C ASN A 220 0.56 -6.16 -22.00
N LYS A 221 0.00 -5.44 -20.99
CA LYS A 221 -1.44 -5.34 -20.78
C LYS A 221 -2.16 -4.74 -22.00
N LYS A 222 -1.60 -3.69 -22.59
CA LYS A 222 -2.13 -3.10 -23.83
C LYS A 222 -2.05 -4.04 -25.04
N SER A 223 -1.12 -4.98 -25.05
CA SER A 223 -1.04 -6.01 -26.10
C SER A 223 -2.12 -7.09 -25.95
N GLU A 224 -2.61 -7.31 -24.74
CA GLU A 224 -3.71 -8.23 -24.44
C GLU A 224 -5.07 -7.57 -24.71
N ASN A 225 -5.23 -6.33 -24.27
CA ASN A 225 -6.38 -5.49 -24.57
C ASN A 225 -5.94 -4.03 -24.79
N GLU A 226 -6.14 -3.49 -26.01
CA GLU A 226 -5.74 -2.11 -26.34
C GLU A 226 -6.46 -1.06 -25.47
N ASP A 227 -7.68 -1.36 -25.04
CA ASP A 227 -8.54 -0.49 -24.24
C ASP A 227 -8.34 -0.67 -22.71
N VAL A 228 -7.40 -1.52 -22.28
CA VAL A 228 -7.11 -1.74 -20.87
C VAL A 228 -6.75 -0.43 -20.17
N THR A 229 -7.29 -0.25 -18.98
CA THR A 229 -6.91 0.84 -18.09
C THR A 229 -6.07 0.33 -16.93
N VAL A 230 -5.31 1.22 -16.31
CA VAL A 230 -4.36 0.87 -15.24
C VAL A 230 -4.54 1.78 -14.04
N SER A 231 -4.57 1.18 -12.86
CA SER A 231 -4.39 1.88 -11.57
C SER A 231 -3.03 1.54 -10.98
N VAL A 232 -2.30 2.54 -10.49
CA VAL A 232 -0.99 2.35 -9.88
C VAL A 232 -1.05 2.67 -8.40
N PHE A 233 -0.49 1.78 -7.59
CA PHE A 233 -0.43 1.87 -6.13
C PHE A 233 1.03 1.98 -5.69
N LEU A 234 1.32 3.02 -4.95
CA LEU A 234 2.66 3.30 -4.40
C LEU A 234 2.53 4.10 -3.10
N HIS A 235 3.61 4.25 -2.35
CA HIS A 235 3.56 5.01 -1.10
C HIS A 235 3.94 6.47 -1.29
N GLU A 236 5.11 6.72 -1.87
CA GLU A 236 5.67 8.06 -2.07
C GLU A 236 5.08 8.77 -3.29
N ASN A 237 5.18 10.10 -3.30
CA ASN A 237 4.59 10.94 -4.33
C ASN A 237 5.45 11.04 -5.60
N THR A 238 4.78 11.39 -6.70
CA THR A 238 5.42 11.76 -7.96
C THR A 238 5.33 13.27 -8.23
N PRO A 239 6.14 13.83 -9.15
CA PRO A 239 6.03 15.25 -9.53
C PRO A 239 4.67 15.65 -10.05
N ASP A 240 3.98 14.78 -10.80
CA ASP A 240 2.66 15.08 -11.36
C ASP A 240 1.58 15.11 -10.27
N PHE A 241 1.74 14.41 -9.16
CA PHE A 241 0.89 14.59 -7.99
C PHE A 241 0.88 16.06 -7.52
N PHE A 242 2.05 16.70 -7.40
CA PHE A 242 2.11 18.12 -6.99
C PHE A 242 1.58 19.07 -8.06
N ARG A 243 1.69 18.69 -9.34
CA ARG A 243 1.06 19.44 -10.42
C ARG A 243 -0.45 19.31 -10.37
N ALA A 244 -0.96 18.10 -10.15
CA ALA A 244 -2.38 17.83 -9.95
C ALA A 244 -2.95 18.61 -8.78
N ALA A 245 -2.23 18.62 -7.66
CA ALA A 245 -2.61 19.38 -6.47
C ALA A 245 -2.71 20.90 -6.70
N ARG A 246 -1.92 21.44 -7.61
CA ARG A 246 -1.89 22.90 -7.91
C ARG A 246 -2.75 23.31 -9.09
N LYS A 247 -2.94 22.44 -10.06
CA LYS A 247 -3.53 22.75 -11.36
C LYS A 247 -4.66 21.82 -11.76
N GLY A 248 -4.79 20.69 -11.06
CA GLY A 248 -5.81 19.70 -11.35
C GLY A 248 -7.20 20.14 -10.95
N GLU A 249 -8.18 19.41 -11.42
CA GLU A 249 -9.58 19.58 -11.06
C GLU A 249 -9.89 18.74 -9.82
N PRO A 250 -10.32 19.34 -8.68
CA PRO A 250 -10.69 18.59 -7.49
C PRO A 250 -11.84 17.63 -7.79
N TYR A 251 -11.75 16.40 -7.29
CA TYR A 251 -12.83 15.45 -7.37
C TYR A 251 -13.92 15.81 -6.37
N LYS A 252 -15.14 16.01 -6.82
CA LYS A 252 -16.36 16.30 -6.05
C LYS A 252 -16.21 17.23 -4.81
N PHE A 253 -17.26 17.87 -4.37
CA PHE A 253 -17.29 18.74 -3.20
C PHE A 253 -16.95 17.96 -1.92
N GLY A 254 -15.90 18.37 -1.20
CA GLY A 254 -15.46 17.78 0.07
C GLY A 254 -14.07 17.15 0.06
N TYR A 255 -13.50 16.89 -1.08
CA TYR A 255 -12.10 16.52 -1.23
C TYR A 255 -11.28 17.80 -1.42
N SER A 256 -10.76 18.33 -0.32
CA SER A 256 -9.98 19.56 -0.39
C SER A 256 -8.67 19.33 -1.12
N THR A 257 -8.36 20.21 -2.06
CA THR A 257 -7.00 20.41 -2.49
C THR A 257 -6.18 20.97 -1.32
N LEU A 258 -5.64 20.13 -0.47
CA LEU A 258 -4.33 20.11 0.07
C LEU A 258 -3.76 21.13 1.03
N GLY A 259 -3.40 20.60 2.18
CA GLY A 259 -2.13 20.96 2.79
C GLY A 259 -1.07 19.92 2.43
N ILE A 260 -0.43 20.01 1.26
CA ILE A 260 0.72 19.16 0.95
C ILE A 260 1.90 19.64 1.78
N ARG A 261 2.47 18.77 2.60
CA ARG A 261 3.82 18.99 3.12
C ARG A 261 4.80 18.78 1.97
N MET A 262 5.36 19.85 1.46
CA MET A 262 6.37 19.85 0.40
C MET A 262 7.78 19.72 0.99
N GLU A 263 7.98 18.85 1.95
CA GLU A 263 9.25 18.76 2.65
C GLU A 263 10.15 17.66 2.05
N LYS A 264 11.35 18.06 1.65
CA LYS A 264 12.56 17.23 1.45
C LYS A 264 12.43 15.93 0.60
N TYR A 265 11.62 15.93 -0.45
CA TYR A 265 11.43 14.72 -1.26
C TYR A 265 12.34 14.68 -2.48
N ASN A 266 12.84 13.50 -2.82
CA ASN A 266 13.46 13.22 -4.11
C ASN A 266 12.44 13.20 -5.27
N ILE A 267 11.36 13.95 -5.12
CA ILE A 267 10.23 14.02 -6.05
C ILE A 267 10.66 14.16 -7.51
N PRO A 268 11.64 15.03 -7.86
CA PRO A 268 12.09 15.13 -9.25
C PRO A 268 12.66 13.83 -9.81
N LYS A 269 13.16 12.93 -8.98
CA LYS A 269 13.70 11.64 -9.40
C LYS A 269 12.61 10.67 -9.86
N ASN A 270 11.35 10.85 -9.42
CA ASN A 270 10.20 10.07 -9.86
C ASN A 270 9.58 10.58 -11.18
N GLN A 271 10.11 11.64 -11.81
CA GLN A 271 9.60 12.16 -13.07
C GLN A 271 9.58 11.11 -14.21
N PRO A 272 10.56 10.20 -14.35
CA PRO A 272 10.50 9.17 -15.39
C PRO A 272 9.28 8.25 -15.27
N LEU A 273 8.77 8.02 -14.05
CA LEU A 273 7.56 7.24 -13.84
C LEU A 273 6.32 8.00 -14.34
N ASP A 274 6.18 9.29 -14.01
CA ASP A 274 5.10 10.14 -14.54
C ASP A 274 5.14 10.19 -16.09
N ASP A 275 6.35 10.24 -16.68
CA ASP A 275 6.52 10.27 -18.13
C ASP A 275 5.98 8.97 -18.76
N VAL A 276 6.25 7.80 -18.16
CA VAL A 276 5.70 6.51 -18.59
C VAL A 276 4.16 6.52 -18.52
N PHE A 277 3.60 7.02 -17.43
CA PHE A 277 2.14 7.08 -17.26
C PHE A 277 1.48 7.98 -18.29
N ASN A 278 2.01 9.18 -18.48
CA ASN A 278 1.52 10.14 -19.47
C ASN A 278 1.64 9.62 -20.91
N GLU A 279 2.77 8.97 -21.25
CA GLU A 279 2.99 8.40 -22.58
C GLU A 279 2.06 7.21 -22.89
N SER A 280 1.75 6.40 -21.87
CA SER A 280 0.88 5.22 -22.03
C SER A 280 -0.55 5.60 -22.39
N GLY A 281 -1.05 6.69 -21.80
CA GLY A 281 -2.41 7.20 -21.95
C GLY A 281 -3.50 6.33 -21.31
N CYS A 282 -3.14 5.20 -20.67
CA CYS A 282 -4.09 4.27 -20.06
C CYS A 282 -4.05 4.27 -18.52
N VAL A 283 -3.12 4.99 -17.88
CA VAL A 283 -3.09 5.11 -16.42
C VAL A 283 -4.15 6.10 -15.95
N GLY A 284 -5.23 5.57 -15.39
CA GLY A 284 -6.38 6.36 -14.94
C GLY A 284 -6.31 6.78 -13.48
N LEU A 285 -5.58 6.03 -12.63
CA LEU A 285 -5.46 6.29 -11.21
C LEU A 285 -4.01 6.11 -10.73
N LEU A 286 -3.54 7.06 -9.95
CA LEU A 286 -2.38 6.95 -9.08
C LEU A 286 -2.82 7.11 -7.63
N SER A 287 -2.72 6.05 -6.83
CA SER A 287 -3.13 6.05 -5.43
C SER A 287 -1.94 5.91 -4.50
N MET A 288 -1.85 6.75 -3.48
CA MET A 288 -0.69 6.86 -2.62
C MET A 288 -1.03 7.18 -1.16
N GLY A 289 -0.06 6.93 -0.27
CA GLY A 289 -0.10 7.22 1.16
C GLY A 289 0.73 8.43 1.56
N HIS A 290 1.56 8.27 2.59
CA HIS A 290 2.66 9.14 3.03
C HIS A 290 2.27 10.54 3.55
N ASN A 291 1.27 11.21 3.00
CA ASN A 291 0.96 12.60 3.33
C ASN A 291 0.07 12.80 4.57
N HIS A 292 -0.43 11.74 5.18
CA HIS A 292 -1.28 11.74 6.37
C HIS A 292 -2.46 12.72 6.35
N PRO A 293 -3.25 12.82 5.27
CA PRO A 293 -4.41 13.69 5.30
C PRO A 293 -5.48 13.15 6.26
N LEU A 294 -6.35 14.03 6.75
CA LEU A 294 -7.47 13.64 7.63
C LEU A 294 -8.65 13.01 6.87
N ALA A 295 -8.72 13.25 5.57
CA ALA A 295 -9.72 12.69 4.66
C ALA A 295 -9.07 12.46 3.31
N ALA A 296 -9.60 11.53 2.53
CA ALA A 296 -9.13 11.26 1.18
C ALA A 296 -9.10 12.52 0.33
N GLN A 297 -8.06 12.66 -0.46
CA GLN A 297 -7.85 13.79 -1.36
C GLN A 297 -7.68 13.26 -2.77
N CYS A 298 -8.35 13.88 -3.72
CA CYS A 298 -8.30 13.44 -5.10
C CYS A 298 -8.35 14.64 -6.05
N SER A 299 -7.52 14.62 -7.08
CA SER A 299 -7.47 15.65 -8.13
C SER A 299 -7.24 15.01 -9.49
N PHE A 300 -7.95 15.48 -10.51
CA PHE A 300 -7.80 15.00 -11.88
C PHE A 300 -6.85 15.92 -12.66
N TYR A 301 -5.81 15.34 -13.25
CA TYR A 301 -4.80 16.06 -14.03
C TYR A 301 -4.19 15.13 -15.08
N ASN A 302 -3.97 15.62 -16.30
CA ASN A 302 -3.39 14.85 -17.42
C ASN A 302 -4.04 13.48 -17.64
N ASN A 303 -5.38 13.42 -17.61
CA ASN A 303 -6.15 12.19 -17.78
C ASN A 303 -5.94 11.12 -16.69
N THR A 304 -5.42 11.51 -15.53
CA THR A 304 -5.16 10.62 -14.38
C THR A 304 -5.75 11.22 -13.12
N TYR A 305 -6.36 10.40 -12.28
CA TYR A 305 -6.71 10.73 -10.91
C TYR A 305 -5.49 10.53 -10.01
N TYR A 306 -5.13 11.56 -9.26
CA TYR A 306 -4.13 11.53 -8.20
C TYR A 306 -4.86 11.49 -6.87
N HIS A 307 -4.82 10.35 -6.24
CA HIS A 307 -5.57 10.07 -5.02
C HIS A 307 -4.63 9.85 -3.84
N VAL A 308 -4.89 10.50 -2.71
CA VAL A 308 -4.17 10.29 -1.45
C VAL A 308 -5.11 9.69 -0.44
N THR A 309 -4.79 8.48 -0.01
CA THR A 309 -5.50 7.77 1.05
C THR A 309 -5.21 8.43 2.39
N PRO A 310 -6.21 8.67 3.24
CA PRO A 310 -6.00 9.26 4.56
C PRO A 310 -5.33 8.27 5.50
N GLN A 311 -4.63 8.81 6.51
CA GLN A 311 -4.05 7.99 7.56
C GLN A 311 -5.12 7.11 8.24
N ALA A 312 -4.89 5.81 8.31
CA ALA A 312 -5.87 4.83 8.81
C ALA A 312 -6.28 5.03 10.28
N LYS A 313 -5.50 5.76 11.07
CA LYS A 313 -5.89 6.20 12.42
C LYS A 313 -7.14 7.09 12.42
N VAL A 314 -7.41 7.77 11.32
CA VAL A 314 -8.51 8.74 11.19
C VAL A 314 -9.64 8.20 10.31
N SER A 315 -9.32 7.87 9.07
CA SER A 315 -10.28 7.38 8.07
C SER A 315 -9.56 6.52 7.03
N SER A 316 -10.31 5.98 6.09
CA SER A 316 -9.78 5.17 4.99
C SER A 316 -10.44 5.56 3.69
N SER A 317 -10.05 4.99 2.58
CA SER A 317 -10.64 5.26 1.27
C SER A 317 -11.25 4.00 0.68
N LEU A 318 -12.46 4.12 0.14
CA LEU A 318 -13.05 3.12 -0.73
C LEU A 318 -13.06 3.68 -2.14
N VAL A 319 -12.47 2.96 -3.07
CA VAL A 319 -12.43 3.29 -4.50
C VAL A 319 -13.25 2.25 -5.25
N THR A 320 -14.20 2.69 -6.07
CA THR A 320 -14.90 1.81 -7.01
C THR A 320 -14.34 2.05 -8.41
N ILE A 321 -13.99 0.99 -9.10
CA ILE A 321 -13.53 0.98 -10.48
C ILE A 321 -14.67 0.44 -11.34
N HIS A 322 -15.19 1.25 -12.25
CA HIS A 322 -16.25 0.91 -13.18
C HIS A 322 -15.61 0.41 -14.48
N THR A 323 -15.42 -0.89 -14.62
CA THR A 323 -14.62 -1.49 -15.69
C THR A 323 -15.25 -1.39 -17.08
N ARG A 324 -16.52 -0.99 -17.16
CA ARG A 324 -17.28 -0.82 -18.43
C ARG A 324 -17.34 0.63 -18.91
N GLU A 325 -16.72 1.55 -18.18
CA GLU A 325 -16.67 2.95 -18.57
C GLU A 325 -15.47 3.22 -19.49
N ASP A 326 -15.71 3.82 -20.65
CA ASP A 326 -14.66 4.17 -21.62
C ASP A 326 -13.92 5.45 -21.27
N ASN A 327 -14.49 6.27 -20.40
CA ASN A 327 -13.93 7.56 -20.02
C ASN A 327 -13.34 7.47 -18.62
N ILE A 328 -12.05 7.72 -18.48
CA ILE A 328 -11.35 7.67 -17.19
C ILE A 328 -12.03 8.54 -16.12
N ARG A 329 -12.67 9.66 -16.49
CA ARG A 329 -13.38 10.50 -15.53
C ARG A 329 -14.59 9.83 -14.89
N ASP A 330 -15.22 8.93 -15.59
CA ASP A 330 -16.43 8.22 -15.13
C ASP A 330 -16.08 6.84 -14.54
N MET A 331 -14.84 6.39 -14.76
CA MET A 331 -14.34 5.08 -14.35
C MET A 331 -14.13 4.93 -12.83
N TYR A 332 -13.97 6.02 -12.08
CA TYR A 332 -13.62 5.95 -10.68
C TYR A 332 -14.57 6.74 -9.79
N ASP A 333 -15.03 6.09 -8.74
CA ASP A 333 -15.69 6.74 -7.62
C ASP A 333 -14.82 6.60 -6.35
N PHE A 334 -14.71 7.69 -5.58
CA PHE A 334 -13.91 7.76 -4.37
C PHE A 334 -14.78 8.13 -3.17
N GLN A 335 -14.60 7.43 -2.07
CA GLN A 335 -15.33 7.68 -0.83
C GLN A 335 -14.38 7.61 0.37
N SER A 336 -14.40 8.65 1.23
CA SER A 336 -13.83 8.53 2.57
C SER A 336 -14.75 7.71 3.45
N VAL A 337 -14.21 6.68 4.11
CA VAL A 337 -14.97 5.80 4.98
C VAL A 337 -14.48 5.91 6.43
N PHE A 338 -15.41 5.87 7.35
CA PHE A 338 -15.19 6.07 8.77
C PHE A 338 -15.85 4.93 9.57
N CYS A 339 -15.20 4.56 10.69
CA CYS A 339 -15.75 3.68 11.70
C CYS A 339 -16.61 4.43 12.71
#